data_76f64dea3f06967918e80634695e203c
#
_entry.id   76f64dea3f06967918e80634695e203c
#
_cell.length_a   1.000
_cell.length_b   1.000
_cell.length_c   1.000
_cell.angle_alpha   90.00
_cell.angle_beta   90.00
_cell.angle_gamma   90.00
#
_symmetry.space_group_name_H-M   'P 1'
#
loop_
_entity.id
_entity.type
_entity.pdbx_description
1 polymer ?
#
loop_
_entity_poly.entity_id
_entity_poly.type
_entity_poly.pdbx_seq_one_letter_code
_entity_poly.pdbx_strand_id
1 'polypeptide(L)' 'MTGVTSFTELMEEQGKKPSSRTVSYLVTTPSLSEMERLKLKDDEKVLRMERIRYADEVPICFEVATLPYSLVKDYE' A
#
# COMPACT_ATOMS: atom_id res chain seq x y z
N MET A 1 9.21 -9.18 17.71
CA MET A 1 8.88 -8.49 17.53
C MET A 1 8.27 -8.22 17.59
N THR A 2 8.39 -7.94 17.59
CA THR A 2 7.97 -7.35 17.86
C THR A 2 7.00 -6.82 17.69
N GLY A 3 6.32 -7.09 17.80
CA GLY A 3 5.13 -6.49 18.04
C GLY A 3 4.39 -5.87 16.97
N VAL A 4 4.78 -6.04 15.81
CA VAL A 4 3.96 -5.54 14.73
C VAL A 4 2.95 -6.60 14.35
N THR A 5 1.71 -6.38 14.77
CA THR A 5 0.61 -7.23 14.39
C THR A 5 0.06 -6.71 13.06
N SER A 6 -0.14 -7.59 12.10
CA SER A 6 -0.71 -7.18 10.83
C SER A 6 -2.16 -6.77 11.02
N PHE A 7 -2.68 -5.97 10.09
CA PHE A 7 -4.08 -5.57 10.11
C PHE A 7 -5.01 -6.79 10.15
N THR A 8 -4.70 -7.81 9.35
CA THR A 8 -5.49 -9.04 9.29
C THR A 8 -5.52 -9.75 10.65
N GLU A 9 -4.36 -9.90 11.27
CA GLU A 9 -4.27 -10.54 12.58
C GLU A 9 -5.06 -9.77 13.63
N LEU A 10 -4.94 -8.45 13.62
CA LEU A 10 -5.65 -7.62 14.57
C LEU A 10 -7.17 -7.78 14.44
N MET A 11 -7.66 -7.79 13.21
CA MET A 11 -9.10 -7.95 12.97
C MET A 11 -9.58 -9.34 13.40
N GLU A 12 -8.80 -10.36 13.15
CA GLU A 12 -9.13 -11.72 13.54
C GLU A 12 -9.20 -11.87 15.07
N GLU A 13 -8.28 -11.23 15.78
CA GLU A 13 -8.31 -11.22 17.24
C GLU A 13 -9.57 -10.59 17.80
N GLN A 14 -10.11 -9.60 17.09
CA GLN A 14 -11.33 -8.93 17.50
C GLN A 14 -12.60 -9.62 16.99
N GLY A 15 -12.44 -10.75 16.31
CA GLY A 15 -13.59 -11.48 15.77
C GLY A 15 -14.20 -10.82 14.54
N LYS A 16 -13.42 -9.94 13.87
CA LYS A 16 -13.90 -9.23 12.69
C LYS A 16 -13.25 -9.79 11.43
N LYS A 17 -13.97 -9.70 10.33
CA LYS A 17 -13.48 -10.19 9.05
C LYS A 17 -12.76 -9.05 8.31
N PRO A 18 -11.45 -9.16 8.08
CA PRO A 18 -10.72 -8.12 7.35
C PRO A 18 -10.95 -8.25 5.85
N SER A 19 -10.99 -7.12 5.17
CA SER A 19 -10.99 -7.07 3.72
C SER A 19 -10.39 -5.74 3.27
N SER A 20 -10.13 -5.62 1.98
CA SER A 20 -9.60 -4.38 1.43
C SER A 20 -10.11 -4.17 0.02
N ARG A 21 -10.12 -2.91 -0.41
CA ARG A 21 -10.50 -2.54 -1.75
C ARG A 21 -9.50 -1.53 -2.29
N THR A 22 -8.97 -1.79 -3.49
CA THR A 22 -8.10 -0.84 -4.17
C THR A 22 -8.97 0.24 -4.81
N VAL A 23 -8.72 1.48 -4.43
CA VAL A 23 -9.46 2.64 -4.93
C VAL A 23 -8.75 3.27 -6.12
N SER A 24 -7.43 3.31 -6.08
CA SER A 24 -6.63 3.95 -7.10
C SER A 24 -5.33 3.18 -7.32
N TYR A 25 -4.91 3.13 -8.57
CA TYR A 25 -3.70 2.42 -8.98
C TYR A 25 -3.10 3.20 -10.13
N LEU A 26 -1.92 3.78 -9.92
CA LEU A 26 -1.32 4.67 -10.91
C LEU A 26 0.18 4.48 -10.98
N VAL A 27 0.69 4.27 -12.21
CA VAL A 27 2.13 4.28 -12.48
C VAL A 27 2.47 5.67 -13.00
N THR A 28 3.37 6.35 -12.32
CA THR A 28 3.66 7.75 -12.64
C THR A 28 5.10 8.12 -12.32
N THR A 29 5.48 9.34 -12.71
CA THR A 29 6.78 9.89 -12.39
C THR A 29 6.85 10.23 -10.90
N PRO A 30 7.93 9.84 -10.20
CA PRO A 30 8.04 10.13 -8.77
C PRO A 30 8.29 11.62 -8.52
N SER A 31 7.90 12.07 -7.33
CA SER A 31 8.28 13.40 -6.86
C SER A 31 9.76 13.38 -6.45
N LEU A 32 10.36 14.55 -6.28
CA LEU A 32 11.75 14.64 -5.82
C LEU A 32 11.93 13.97 -4.46
N SER A 33 11.00 14.16 -3.57
CA SER A 33 11.00 13.54 -2.25
C SER A 33 10.96 12.01 -2.34
N GLU A 34 10.15 11.47 -3.24
CA GLU A 34 10.07 10.04 -3.47
C GLU A 34 11.35 9.48 -4.05
N MET A 35 11.96 10.21 -4.97
CA MET A 35 13.23 9.82 -5.57
C MET A 35 14.31 9.67 -4.50
N GLU A 36 14.37 10.60 -3.57
CA GLU A 36 15.34 10.55 -2.48
C GLU A 36 15.09 9.38 -1.54
N ARG A 37 13.85 9.23 -1.09
CA ARG A 37 13.51 8.19 -0.12
C ARG A 37 13.66 6.79 -0.67
N LEU A 38 13.30 6.61 -1.93
CA LEU A 38 13.34 5.29 -2.57
C LEU A 38 14.62 5.08 -3.37
N LYS A 39 15.52 6.08 -3.40
CA LYS A 39 16.79 6.02 -4.12
C LYS A 39 16.61 5.69 -5.59
N LEU A 40 15.68 6.37 -6.23
CA LEU A 40 15.34 6.14 -7.63
C LEU A 40 16.24 6.93 -8.57
N LYS A 41 16.38 6.39 -9.77
CA LYS A 41 17.06 7.09 -10.86
C LYS A 41 16.08 7.99 -11.59
N ASP A 42 16.60 8.88 -12.42
CA ASP A 42 15.79 9.89 -13.09
C ASP A 42 14.68 9.34 -13.97
N ASP A 43 14.89 8.16 -14.55
CA ASP A 43 13.93 7.57 -15.47
C ASP A 43 13.04 6.50 -14.83
N GLU A 44 13.18 6.27 -13.55
CA GLU A 44 12.36 5.27 -12.88
C GLU A 44 10.98 5.81 -12.55
N LYS A 45 10.00 4.92 -12.60
CA LYS A 45 8.61 5.23 -12.26
C LYS A 45 8.26 4.62 -10.93
N VAL A 46 7.18 5.14 -10.34
CA VAL A 46 6.61 4.59 -9.12
C VAL A 46 5.18 4.14 -9.36
N LEU A 47 4.76 3.17 -8.58
CA LEU A 47 3.38 2.76 -8.48
C LEU A 47 2.80 3.42 -7.25
N ARG A 48 1.72 4.18 -7.42
CA ARG A 48 0.95 4.72 -6.29
C ARG A 48 -0.36 3.98 -6.23
N MET A 49 -0.65 3.48 -5.04
CA MET A 49 -1.84 2.69 -4.83
C MET A 49 -2.56 3.21 -3.59
N GLU A 50 -3.86 3.36 -3.70
CA GLU A 50 -4.70 3.77 -2.58
C GLU A 50 -5.68 2.66 -2.28
N ARG A 51 -5.81 2.31 -1.00
CA ARG A 51 -6.69 1.23 -0.58
C ARG A 51 -7.51 1.64 0.62
N ILE A 52 -8.70 1.07 0.71
CA ILE A 52 -9.52 1.18 1.90
C ILE A 52 -9.54 -0.19 2.57
N ARG A 53 -9.28 -0.20 3.87
CA ARG A 53 -9.36 -1.41 4.67
C ARG A 53 -10.68 -1.43 5.42
N TYR A 54 -11.28 -2.62 5.51
CA TYR A 54 -12.58 -2.82 6.14
C TYR A 54 -12.49 -3.82 7.27
N ALA A 55 -13.36 -3.63 8.26
CA ALA A 55 -13.63 -4.63 9.29
C ALA A 55 -15.13 -4.91 9.23
N ASP A 56 -15.52 -6.15 8.90
CA ASP A 56 -16.94 -6.53 8.74
C ASP A 56 -17.68 -5.56 7.80
N GLU A 57 -17.04 -5.22 6.69
CA GLU A 57 -17.61 -4.33 5.66
C GLU A 57 -17.72 -2.86 6.08
N VAL A 58 -17.19 -2.52 7.26
CA VAL A 58 -17.15 -1.12 7.70
C VAL A 58 -15.77 -0.55 7.36
N PRO A 59 -15.68 0.57 6.60
CA PRO A 59 -14.38 1.16 6.29
C PRO A 59 -13.75 1.76 7.55
N ILE A 60 -12.51 1.37 7.82
CA ILE A 60 -11.83 1.79 9.03
C ILE A 60 -10.47 2.44 8.79
N CYS A 61 -9.93 2.30 7.60
CA CYS A 61 -8.57 2.78 7.33
C CYS A 61 -8.40 3.07 5.85
N PHE A 62 -7.72 4.18 5.55
CA PHE A 62 -7.35 4.53 4.19
C PHE A 62 -5.82 4.50 4.11
N GLU A 63 -5.28 3.77 3.15
CA GLU A 63 -3.84 3.63 2.97
C GLU A 63 -3.37 4.15 1.63
N VAL A 64 -2.19 4.76 1.62
CA VAL A 64 -1.51 5.15 0.39
C VAL A 64 -0.15 4.47 0.40
N ALA A 65 0.15 3.73 -0.65
CA ALA A 65 1.43 3.07 -0.80
C ALA A 65 2.12 3.57 -2.06
N THR A 66 3.43 3.82 -1.97
CA THR A 66 4.23 4.20 -3.12
C THR A 66 5.42 3.26 -3.21
N LEU A 67 5.58 2.60 -4.34
CA LEU A 67 6.61 1.58 -4.55
C LEU A 67 7.36 1.86 -5.85
N PRO A 68 8.67 1.54 -5.91
CA PRO A 68 9.38 1.59 -7.19
C PRO A 68 8.70 0.63 -8.17
N TYR A 69 8.33 1.13 -9.34
CA TYR A 69 7.63 0.31 -10.31
C TYR A 69 8.44 -0.91 -10.75
N SER A 70 9.76 -0.77 -10.79
CA SER A 70 10.65 -1.86 -11.18
C SER A 70 10.52 -3.09 -10.29
N LEU A 71 10.08 -2.90 -9.04
CA LEU A 71 9.91 -4.02 -8.11
C LEU A 71 8.60 -4.78 -8.33
N VAL A 72 7.62 -4.15 -8.97
CA VAL A 72 6.28 -4.72 -9.06
C VAL A 72 5.80 -4.98 -10.50
N LYS A 73 6.50 -4.48 -11.49
CA LYS A 73 6.04 -4.58 -12.88
C LYS A 73 5.83 -6.01 -13.36
N ASP A 74 6.58 -6.95 -12.81
CA ASP A 74 6.48 -8.35 -13.21
C ASP A 74 5.33 -9.08 -12.52
N TYR A 75 4.64 -8.40 -11.62
CA TYR A 75 3.54 -8.97 -10.84
C TYR A 75 2.17 -8.43 -11.25
N GLU A 76 2.14 -7.63 -12.29
CA GLU A 76 0.88 -7.08 -12.80
C GLU A 76 0.03 -8.11 -13.52
#